data_1c7735ed3b7322f49a0085f39c7a7851
#
_entry.id   1c7735ed3b7322f49a0085f39c7a7851
#
_cell.length_a   1.000
_cell.length_b   1.000
_cell.length_c   1.000
_cell.angle_alpha   90.00
_cell.angle_beta   90.00
_cell.angle_gamma   90.00
#
_symmetry.space_group_name_H-M   'P 1'
#
loop_
_entity.id
_entity.type
_entity.pdbx_description
1 polymer ?
#
loop_
_entity_poly.entity_id
_entity_poly.type
_entity_poly.pdbx_seq_one_letter_code
_entity_poly.pdbx_strand_id
1 'polypeptide(L)'
;MVLDIILIMRYIYDKVIFMQKKILLGFAFVFMVFGILLVINIKNNNKKLVHKKELMVIGINNDLILVDSNDCLYSFTMDELNLDLGDSIVLEYIGDINDKNILSYKKIENIGNGRSLFGDYEKQAYGKLSELSLEEKIGQLVLARYPEEDKLAISYKYKLGGYVFFAKDFKNKSKEEVIRMIKDLDKHSSIPLLIAVDEEGGKVVRVSSNPLLVATPFKSSKELYRLGGLSLIEEDTIIKSNVLNSLGINLNLAPVVDVSTDSNDYMYERALGEDAKVTTEYAKTVIKASLGSGVSYVLKHFPGYGNNIDTHTGTSYDSRSYEFILKNDILPFKGGIESSAEAIMISHNVVSSIDPSNPASISFSIHNILRDDLEFGGIIITDSLDMKAISKIDNVNVKAVLSLNNLIITTDYEKFIDDIKTAINNGVISENLIDRLVLRNLEWKYYKGLM
;
A
#
# COMPACT_ATOMS: atom_id res chain seq x y z
N MET A 1 -91.01 29.97 8.49
CA MET A 1 -90.30 29.33 7.35
C MET A 1 -89.14 30.15 6.83
N VAL A 2 -89.29 31.45 6.42
CA VAL A 2 -88.14 32.24 5.92
C VAL A 2 -87.11 32.58 7.07
N LEU A 3 -87.64 32.93 8.25
CA LEU A 3 -86.78 33.29 9.42
C LEU A 3 -85.98 32.05 9.88
N ASP A 4 -86.51 30.88 9.83
CA ASP A 4 -85.87 29.63 10.24
C ASP A 4 -84.74 29.26 9.30
N ILE A 5 -84.92 29.51 7.99
CA ILE A 5 -83.90 29.27 6.98
C ILE A 5 -82.68 30.22 7.19
N ILE A 6 -82.97 31.49 7.50
CA ILE A 6 -81.90 32.48 7.76
C ILE A 6 -81.11 32.10 9.02
N LEU A 7 -81.76 31.63 10.07
CA LEU A 7 -81.11 31.17 11.30
C LEU A 7 -80.23 29.91 11.07
N ILE A 8 -80.72 28.96 10.26
CA ILE A 8 -79.99 27.76 9.90
C ILE A 8 -78.77 28.12 9.02
N MET A 9 -78.94 29.00 8.03
CA MET A 9 -77.84 29.49 7.21
C MET A 9 -76.76 30.20 8.02
N ARG A 10 -77.16 31.03 8.99
CA ARG A 10 -76.24 31.72 9.87
C ARG A 10 -75.50 30.73 10.79
N TYR A 11 -76.17 29.73 11.32
CA TYR A 11 -75.53 28.66 12.12
C TYR A 11 -74.52 27.87 11.33
N ILE A 12 -74.87 27.51 10.08
CA ILE A 12 -73.94 26.79 9.18
C ILE A 12 -72.75 27.67 8.83
N TYR A 13 -72.98 28.95 8.54
CA TYR A 13 -71.90 29.91 8.24
C TYR A 13 -70.93 30.08 9.42
N ASP A 14 -71.44 30.24 10.62
CA ASP A 14 -70.60 30.37 11.83
C ASP A 14 -69.81 29.06 12.12
N LYS A 15 -70.42 27.90 11.89
CA LYS A 15 -69.72 26.62 12.03
C LYS A 15 -68.58 26.43 10.98
N VAL A 16 -68.85 26.85 9.74
CA VAL A 16 -67.85 26.78 8.66
C VAL A 16 -66.67 27.72 8.96
N ILE A 17 -66.97 28.96 9.42
CA ILE A 17 -65.89 29.88 9.81
C ILE A 17 -65.10 29.37 11.02
N PHE A 18 -65.77 28.75 11.99
CA PHE A 18 -65.08 28.16 13.16
C PHE A 18 -64.22 26.96 12.79
N MET A 19 -64.69 26.09 11.85
CA MET A 19 -63.89 25.00 11.30
C MET A 19 -62.70 25.53 10.50
N GLN A 20 -62.89 26.55 9.65
CA GLN A 20 -61.79 27.14 8.88
C GLN A 20 -60.71 27.75 9.81
N LYS A 21 -61.12 28.46 10.90
CA LYS A 21 -60.19 28.95 11.91
C LYS A 21 -59.44 27.86 12.65
N LYS A 22 -60.11 26.74 12.98
CA LYS A 22 -59.42 25.58 13.59
C LYS A 22 -58.41 24.91 12.64
N ILE A 23 -58.76 24.77 11.35
CA ILE A 23 -57.88 24.25 10.31
C ILE A 23 -56.65 25.17 10.13
N LEU A 24 -56.90 26.52 10.08
CA LEU A 24 -55.80 27.50 9.96
C LEU A 24 -54.85 27.47 11.17
N LEU A 25 -55.41 27.35 12.38
CA LEU A 25 -54.65 27.20 13.62
C LEU A 25 -53.85 25.88 13.65
N GLY A 26 -54.48 24.81 13.15
CA GLY A 26 -53.80 23.52 13.02
C GLY A 26 -52.62 23.60 12.06
N PHE A 27 -52.80 24.23 10.88
CA PHE A 27 -51.70 24.44 9.92
C PHE A 27 -50.61 25.34 10.52
N ALA A 28 -50.95 26.44 11.21
CA ALA A 28 -50.00 27.32 11.83
C ALA A 28 -49.18 26.59 12.92
N PHE A 29 -49.84 25.71 13.71
CA PHE A 29 -49.15 24.87 14.69
C PHE A 29 -48.20 23.86 14.05
N VAL A 30 -48.62 23.18 12.98
CA VAL A 30 -47.77 22.25 12.22
C VAL A 30 -46.58 22.97 11.62
N PHE A 31 -46.76 24.16 11.01
CA PHE A 31 -45.67 24.96 10.46
C PHE A 31 -44.72 25.46 11.58
N MET A 32 -45.24 25.81 12.75
CA MET A 32 -44.39 26.21 13.88
C MET A 32 -43.57 25.04 14.43
N VAL A 33 -44.17 23.85 14.56
CA VAL A 33 -43.46 22.64 14.99
C VAL A 33 -42.42 22.25 13.96
N PHE A 34 -42.75 22.30 12.66
CA PHE A 34 -41.80 22.03 11.59
C PHE A 34 -40.64 23.04 11.57
N GLY A 35 -40.93 24.32 11.79
CA GLY A 35 -39.93 25.38 11.93
C GLY A 35 -39.00 25.15 13.12
N ILE A 36 -39.56 24.75 14.27
CA ILE A 36 -38.77 24.41 15.46
C ILE A 36 -37.91 23.18 15.23
N LEU A 37 -38.45 22.12 14.61
CA LEU A 37 -37.71 20.93 14.26
C LEU A 37 -36.60 21.24 13.24
N LEU A 38 -36.85 22.11 12.27
CA LEU A 38 -35.85 22.58 11.31
C LEU A 38 -34.72 23.36 12.02
N VAL A 39 -35.04 24.24 12.93
CA VAL A 39 -34.06 25.01 13.70
C VAL A 39 -33.26 24.12 14.66
N ILE A 40 -33.88 23.10 15.25
CA ILE A 40 -33.19 22.09 16.06
C ILE A 40 -32.28 21.24 15.21
N ASN A 41 -32.73 20.83 14.01
CA ASN A 41 -31.90 20.04 13.08
C ASN A 41 -30.73 20.89 12.54
N ILE A 42 -30.95 22.16 12.22
CA ILE A 42 -29.89 23.08 11.81
C ILE A 42 -28.91 23.34 12.97
N LYS A 43 -29.37 23.48 14.22
CA LYS A 43 -28.50 23.62 15.40
C LYS A 43 -27.73 22.33 15.70
N ASN A 44 -28.31 21.14 15.47
CA ASN A 44 -27.63 19.88 15.68
C ASN A 44 -26.63 19.58 14.53
N ASN A 45 -26.95 19.98 13.30
CA ASN A 45 -26.00 19.86 12.17
C ASN A 45 -24.87 20.90 12.23
N ASN A 46 -25.01 21.97 13.04
CA ASN A 46 -23.93 22.94 13.24
C ASN A 46 -23.01 22.64 14.43
N LYS A 47 -23.19 21.55 15.15
CA LYS A 47 -22.11 21.00 15.98
C LYS A 47 -21.09 20.38 15.01
N LYS A 48 -20.04 21.13 14.68
CA LYS A 48 -18.87 20.60 13.97
C LYS A 48 -18.41 19.38 14.74
N LEU A 49 -18.43 18.21 14.07
CA LEU A 49 -18.01 16.95 14.68
C LEU A 49 -16.52 17.07 15.04
N VAL A 50 -16.19 16.89 16.30
CA VAL A 50 -14.80 16.85 16.76
C VAL A 50 -14.29 15.42 16.58
N HIS A 51 -13.24 15.29 15.81
CA HIS A 51 -12.55 14.04 15.59
C HIS A 51 -11.31 13.93 16.49
N LYS A 52 -10.90 12.72 16.82
CA LYS A 52 -9.66 12.43 17.54
C LYS A 52 -8.85 11.43 16.74
N LYS A 53 -7.54 11.67 16.66
CA LYS A 53 -6.62 10.77 16.00
C LYS A 53 -5.32 10.67 16.82
N GLU A 54 -4.83 9.45 16.98
CA GLU A 54 -3.52 9.18 17.59
C GLU A 54 -2.45 9.23 16.51
N LEU A 55 -1.40 10.00 16.74
CA LEU A 55 -0.33 10.28 15.79
C LEU A 55 1.02 10.20 16.47
N MET A 56 2.05 9.74 15.75
CA MET A 56 3.44 9.73 16.20
C MET A 56 4.31 10.48 15.19
N VAL A 57 5.21 11.34 15.67
CA VAL A 57 6.21 12.02 14.84
C VAL A 57 7.30 11.03 14.42
N ILE A 58 7.34 10.69 13.14
CA ILE A 58 8.30 9.72 12.58
C ILE A 58 9.47 10.38 11.85
N GLY A 59 9.33 11.65 11.48
CA GLY A 59 10.36 12.38 10.77
C GLY A 59 10.17 13.88 10.82
N ILE A 60 11.25 14.61 10.55
CA ILE A 60 11.30 16.06 10.39
C ILE A 60 12.07 16.37 9.11
N ASN A 61 11.36 16.91 8.11
CA ASN A 61 11.95 17.30 6.82
C ASN A 61 11.27 18.60 6.33
N ASN A 62 11.69 19.74 6.88
CA ASN A 62 11.06 21.05 6.87
C ASN A 62 9.75 21.08 7.68
N ASP A 63 8.87 20.10 7.52
CA ASP A 63 7.66 19.88 8.29
C ASP A 63 7.78 18.64 9.18
N LEU A 64 6.92 18.54 10.19
CA LEU A 64 6.70 17.32 10.97
C LEU A 64 5.99 16.30 10.10
N ILE A 65 6.53 15.08 10.05
CA ILE A 65 5.89 13.93 9.39
C ILE A 65 5.35 13.03 10.49
N LEU A 66 4.04 12.84 10.50
CA LEU A 66 3.33 12.03 11.49
C LEU A 66 2.68 10.81 10.83
N VAL A 67 2.59 9.75 11.60
CA VAL A 67 1.88 8.51 11.21
C VAL A 67 0.81 8.19 12.23
N ASP A 68 -0.33 7.68 11.78
CA ASP A 68 -1.35 7.12 12.67
C ASP A 68 -1.19 5.61 12.89
N SER A 69 -2.08 5.03 13.68
CA SER A 69 -2.09 3.59 13.95
C SER A 69 -2.41 2.73 12.71
N ASN A 70 -2.91 3.30 11.62
CA ASN A 70 -3.18 2.60 10.35
C ASN A 70 -2.08 2.79 9.30
N ASP A 71 -0.93 3.39 9.68
CA ASP A 71 0.17 3.77 8.78
C ASP A 71 -0.20 4.85 7.75
N CYS A 72 -1.21 5.66 8.04
CA CYS A 72 -1.49 6.84 7.23
C CYS A 72 -0.56 7.99 7.60
N LEU A 73 -0.07 8.70 6.60
CA LEU A 73 0.92 9.77 6.74
C LEU A 73 0.26 11.15 6.68
N TYR A 74 0.72 12.04 7.55
CA TYR A 74 0.26 13.43 7.67
C TYR A 74 1.45 14.37 7.80
N SER A 75 1.33 15.59 7.26
CA SER A 75 2.35 16.62 7.37
C SER A 75 1.81 17.86 8.06
N PHE A 76 2.54 18.37 9.07
CA PHE A 76 2.22 19.58 9.81
C PHE A 76 3.45 20.46 9.94
N THR A 77 3.28 21.78 9.89
CA THR A 77 4.39 22.71 10.16
C THR A 77 4.75 22.71 11.65
N MET A 78 5.97 23.11 11.98
CA MET A 78 6.40 23.27 13.38
C MET A 78 5.58 24.32 14.14
N ASP A 79 5.01 25.30 13.42
CA ASP A 79 4.12 26.31 14.00
C ASP A 79 2.72 25.77 14.33
N GLU A 80 2.27 24.76 13.58
CA GLU A 80 0.99 24.09 13.84
C GLU A 80 1.05 23.14 15.05
N LEU A 81 2.17 22.43 15.20
CA LEU A 81 2.39 21.47 16.27
C LEU A 81 3.83 21.62 16.79
N ASN A 82 3.99 21.97 18.06
CA ASN A 82 5.30 22.03 18.70
C ASN A 82 5.64 20.67 19.33
N LEU A 83 6.22 19.77 18.50
CA LEU A 83 6.54 18.39 18.83
C LEU A 83 7.97 18.05 18.48
N ASP A 84 8.53 17.12 19.24
CA ASP A 84 9.85 16.53 18.98
C ASP A 84 9.71 15.21 18.21
N LEU A 85 10.80 14.79 17.57
CA LEU A 85 10.88 13.51 16.89
C LEU A 85 10.61 12.36 17.87
N GLY A 86 9.69 11.46 17.51
CA GLY A 86 9.26 10.34 18.36
C GLY A 86 8.09 10.66 19.30
N ASP A 87 7.68 11.94 19.43
CA ASP A 87 6.50 12.27 20.22
C ASP A 87 5.26 11.58 19.68
N SER A 88 4.43 11.07 20.58
CA SER A 88 3.10 10.54 20.28
C SER A 88 2.03 11.44 20.89
N ILE A 89 0.95 11.69 20.14
CA ILE A 89 -0.12 12.58 20.55
C ILE A 89 -1.51 12.02 20.24
N VAL A 90 -2.51 12.50 20.96
CA VAL A 90 -3.91 12.51 20.51
C VAL A 90 -4.21 13.90 19.99
N LEU A 91 -4.54 14.02 18.71
CA LEU A 91 -4.94 15.26 18.04
C LEU A 91 -6.46 15.36 18.00
N GLU A 92 -7.02 16.53 18.40
CA GLU A 92 -8.43 16.87 18.25
C GLU A 92 -8.59 17.90 17.14
N TYR A 93 -9.46 17.63 16.16
CA TYR A 93 -9.66 18.48 14.98
C TYR A 93 -11.10 18.46 14.48
N ILE A 94 -11.43 19.35 13.55
CA ILE A 94 -12.76 19.48 12.93
C ILE A 94 -12.63 19.31 11.42
N GLY A 95 -13.50 18.47 10.82
CA GLY A 95 -13.50 18.21 9.39
C GLY A 95 -12.45 17.19 8.97
N ASP A 96 -11.79 17.40 7.82
CA ASP A 96 -10.66 16.59 7.42
C ASP A 96 -9.40 17.01 8.18
N ILE A 97 -8.59 16.06 8.59
CA ILE A 97 -7.32 16.33 9.28
C ILE A 97 -6.34 17.14 8.41
N ASN A 98 -6.39 16.93 7.08
CA ASN A 98 -5.58 17.65 6.12
C ASN A 98 -5.98 19.13 5.96
N ASP A 99 -7.21 19.51 6.39
CA ASP A 99 -7.64 20.92 6.48
C ASP A 99 -6.98 21.66 7.65
N LYS A 100 -6.28 20.93 8.52
CA LYS A 100 -5.52 21.46 9.67
C LYS A 100 -6.34 22.33 10.63
N ASN A 101 -7.65 22.06 10.76
CA ASN A 101 -8.52 22.71 11.74
C ASN A 101 -8.30 22.12 13.14
N ILE A 102 -7.08 22.26 13.66
CA ILE A 102 -6.64 21.72 14.96
C ILE A 102 -7.31 22.51 16.09
N LEU A 103 -7.88 21.77 17.05
CA LEU A 103 -8.44 22.33 18.29
C LEU A 103 -7.46 22.23 19.45
N SER A 104 -6.86 21.04 19.61
CA SER A 104 -5.91 20.77 20.68
C SER A 104 -5.14 19.48 20.37
N TYR A 105 -4.02 19.28 21.05
CA TYR A 105 -3.33 17.98 21.10
C TYR A 105 -2.81 17.69 22.51
N LYS A 106 -2.63 16.41 22.81
CA LYS A 106 -2.09 15.93 24.08
C LYS A 106 -1.06 14.84 23.81
N LYS A 107 0.13 14.97 24.39
CA LYS A 107 1.17 13.91 24.33
C LYS A 107 0.66 12.67 25.06
N ILE A 108 0.96 11.48 24.49
CA ILE A 108 0.69 10.14 25.03
C ILE A 108 1.97 9.32 24.98
N GLU A 109 1.99 8.16 25.63
CA GLU A 109 3.21 7.32 25.68
C GLU A 109 3.52 6.69 24.32
N ASN A 110 2.52 6.17 23.63
CA ASN A 110 2.71 5.52 22.33
C ASN A 110 1.39 5.47 21.55
N ILE A 111 1.47 5.27 20.24
CA ILE A 111 0.35 4.86 19.39
C ILE A 111 0.44 3.35 19.13
N GLY A 112 -0.69 2.69 18.88
CA GLY A 112 -0.71 1.28 18.49
C GLY A 112 0.09 1.03 17.21
N ASN A 113 0.67 -0.15 17.10
CA ASN A 113 1.21 -0.65 15.81
C ASN A 113 0.05 -0.82 14.84
N GLY A 114 0.26 -0.43 13.58
CA GLY A 114 -0.81 -0.36 12.60
C GLY A 114 -1.52 -1.67 12.31
N ARG A 115 -2.61 -1.58 11.56
CA ARG A 115 -3.29 -2.77 11.01
C ARG A 115 -2.28 -3.58 10.19
N SER A 116 -1.87 -4.73 10.71
CA SER A 116 -1.02 -5.69 10.03
C SER A 116 -1.82 -6.91 9.60
N LEU A 117 -1.65 -7.34 8.35
CA LEU A 117 -2.19 -8.61 7.85
C LEU A 117 -1.61 -9.81 8.62
N PHE A 118 -0.46 -9.63 9.27
CA PHE A 118 0.31 -10.65 9.96
C PHE A 118 0.32 -10.47 11.49
N GLY A 119 -0.59 -9.65 12.04
CA GLY A 119 -0.61 -9.22 13.44
C GLY A 119 -0.68 -10.35 14.48
N ASP A 120 -1.15 -11.55 14.09
CA ASP A 120 -1.11 -12.74 14.96
C ASP A 120 0.32 -13.10 15.41
N TYR A 121 1.34 -12.64 14.69
CA TYR A 121 2.76 -12.87 14.96
C TYR A 121 3.46 -11.69 15.62
N GLU A 122 2.75 -10.62 15.98
CA GLU A 122 3.33 -9.38 16.53
C GLU A 122 4.22 -9.67 17.75
N LYS A 123 3.75 -10.49 18.67
CA LYS A 123 4.51 -10.81 19.90
C LYS A 123 5.87 -11.48 19.61
N GLN A 124 5.89 -12.46 18.69
CA GLN A 124 7.11 -13.15 18.29
C GLN A 124 8.06 -12.19 17.56
N ALA A 125 7.49 -11.42 16.62
CA ALA A 125 8.23 -10.43 15.85
C ALA A 125 8.83 -9.34 16.74
N TYR A 126 8.10 -8.88 17.76
CA TYR A 126 8.59 -7.89 18.72
C TYR A 126 9.75 -8.44 19.58
N GLY A 127 9.64 -9.71 20.02
CA GLY A 127 10.73 -10.39 20.71
C GLY A 127 12.00 -10.41 19.85
N LYS A 128 11.88 -10.76 18.56
CA LYS A 128 13.02 -10.76 17.63
C LYS A 128 13.56 -9.37 17.34
N LEU A 129 12.69 -8.38 17.15
CA LEU A 129 13.06 -6.97 16.91
C LEU A 129 13.95 -6.42 18.03
N SER A 130 13.63 -6.75 19.29
CA SER A 130 14.37 -6.28 20.47
C SER A 130 15.80 -6.83 20.58
N GLU A 131 16.13 -7.89 19.85
CA GLU A 131 17.47 -8.49 19.79
C GLU A 131 18.37 -7.82 18.74
N LEU A 132 17.80 -7.03 17.82
CA LEU A 132 18.50 -6.47 16.67
C LEU A 132 19.15 -5.13 17.02
N SER A 133 20.40 -4.94 16.59
CA SER A 133 21.03 -3.63 16.54
C SER A 133 20.33 -2.74 15.48
N LEU A 134 20.49 -1.42 15.60
CA LEU A 134 19.94 -0.47 14.61
C LEU A 134 20.38 -0.81 13.18
N GLU A 135 21.65 -1.17 13.00
CA GLU A 135 22.20 -1.52 11.68
C GLU A 135 21.55 -2.78 11.10
N GLU A 136 21.32 -3.79 11.92
CA GLU A 136 20.59 -5.01 11.52
C GLU A 136 19.13 -4.70 11.18
N LYS A 137 18.46 -3.83 11.95
CA LYS A 137 17.11 -3.36 11.66
C LYS A 137 17.06 -2.67 10.31
N ILE A 138 17.97 -1.73 10.02
CA ILE A 138 18.02 -1.04 8.72
C ILE A 138 18.27 -2.05 7.59
N GLY A 139 19.16 -3.02 7.79
CA GLY A 139 19.42 -4.10 6.83
C GLY A 139 18.17 -4.90 6.49
N GLN A 140 17.26 -5.15 7.46
CA GLN A 140 16.01 -5.87 7.23
C GLN A 140 15.01 -5.12 6.32
N LEU A 141 15.21 -3.84 6.07
CA LEU A 141 14.42 -3.06 5.08
C LEU A 141 14.91 -3.27 3.65
N VAL A 142 16.05 -3.90 3.43
CA VAL A 142 16.69 -4.00 2.12
C VAL A 142 16.41 -5.35 1.47
N LEU A 143 15.87 -5.30 0.25
CA LEU A 143 15.82 -6.42 -0.69
C LEU A 143 16.86 -6.13 -1.79
N ALA A 144 18.10 -6.57 -1.54
CA ALA A 144 19.22 -6.24 -2.41
C ALA A 144 19.23 -7.09 -3.69
N ARG A 145 19.71 -6.53 -4.80
CA ARG A 145 20.09 -7.38 -5.91
C ARG A 145 21.15 -8.38 -5.46
N TYR A 146 20.98 -9.66 -5.82
CA TYR A 146 22.00 -10.69 -5.55
C TYR A 146 23.36 -10.23 -6.12
N PRO A 147 24.38 -10.07 -5.27
CA PRO A 147 25.66 -9.47 -5.67
C PRO A 147 26.51 -10.44 -6.47
N GLU A 148 27.53 -9.93 -7.12
CA GLU A 148 28.61 -10.75 -7.70
C GLU A 148 29.38 -11.47 -6.56
N GLU A 149 30.03 -12.58 -6.89
CA GLU A 149 30.64 -13.50 -5.90
C GLU A 149 31.65 -12.81 -4.99
N ASP A 150 32.45 -11.88 -5.52
CA ASP A 150 33.46 -11.10 -4.79
C ASP A 150 32.86 -10.15 -3.75
N LYS A 151 31.57 -9.72 -3.93
CA LYS A 151 30.85 -8.83 -3.03
C LYS A 151 29.92 -9.55 -2.07
N LEU A 152 29.71 -10.85 -2.25
CA LEU A 152 28.74 -11.61 -1.45
C LEU A 152 29.12 -11.62 0.03
N ALA A 153 30.39 -11.85 0.35
CA ALA A 153 30.87 -11.81 1.75
C ALA A 153 30.69 -10.45 2.43
N ILE A 154 30.75 -9.36 1.64
CA ILE A 154 30.51 -8.00 2.16
C ILE A 154 29.03 -7.84 2.53
N SER A 155 28.11 -8.35 1.71
CA SER A 155 26.69 -8.23 1.96
C SER A 155 26.24 -8.90 3.27
N TYR A 156 26.94 -9.95 3.73
CA TYR A 156 26.61 -10.63 4.99
C TYR A 156 26.75 -9.74 6.23
N LYS A 157 27.60 -8.71 6.16
CA LYS A 157 27.78 -7.75 7.27
C LYS A 157 26.54 -6.94 7.58
N TYR A 158 25.73 -6.70 6.56
CA TYR A 158 24.60 -5.77 6.64
C TYR A 158 23.30 -6.43 7.05
N LYS A 159 23.26 -7.76 7.24
CA LYS A 159 22.07 -8.51 7.67
C LYS A 159 20.82 -8.13 6.88
N LEU A 160 20.96 -8.16 5.54
CA LEU A 160 19.91 -7.73 4.61
C LEU A 160 18.62 -8.55 4.77
N GLY A 161 17.47 -7.94 4.47
CA GLY A 161 16.15 -8.58 4.52
C GLY A 161 16.00 -9.70 3.49
N GLY A 162 16.70 -9.60 2.36
CA GLY A 162 16.68 -10.61 1.31
C GLY A 162 17.42 -10.19 0.05
N TYR A 163 17.28 -11.03 -0.99
CA TYR A 163 17.93 -10.81 -2.29
C TYR A 163 16.96 -11.01 -3.45
N VAL A 164 17.12 -10.20 -4.50
CA VAL A 164 16.46 -10.36 -5.81
C VAL A 164 17.43 -11.02 -6.79
N PHE A 165 17.04 -12.15 -7.33
CA PHE A 165 17.82 -12.90 -8.31
C PHE A 165 17.36 -12.63 -9.74
N PHE A 166 18.29 -12.62 -10.66
CA PHE A 166 18.05 -12.39 -12.08
C PHE A 166 18.43 -13.65 -12.91
N ALA A 167 18.04 -13.68 -14.17
CA ALA A 167 18.30 -14.81 -15.06
C ALA A 167 19.79 -15.25 -15.11
N LYS A 168 20.72 -14.28 -15.04
CA LYS A 168 22.17 -14.58 -15.04
C LYS A 168 22.60 -15.43 -13.85
N ASP A 169 21.92 -15.26 -12.70
CA ASP A 169 22.29 -15.94 -11.46
C ASP A 169 21.92 -17.43 -11.47
N PHE A 170 20.97 -17.81 -12.33
CA PHE A 170 20.53 -19.20 -12.57
C PHE A 170 21.21 -19.85 -13.77
N LYS A 171 21.85 -19.07 -14.66
CA LYS A 171 22.37 -19.55 -15.94
C LYS A 171 23.30 -20.74 -15.76
N ASN A 172 23.02 -21.86 -16.49
CA ASN A 172 23.77 -23.09 -16.47
C ASN A 172 23.91 -23.81 -15.12
N LYS A 173 23.07 -23.46 -14.12
CA LYS A 173 23.05 -24.10 -12.80
C LYS A 173 22.03 -25.25 -12.80
N SER A 174 22.40 -26.37 -12.19
CA SER A 174 21.46 -27.46 -11.88
C SER A 174 20.54 -27.03 -10.70
N LYS A 175 19.48 -27.80 -10.48
CA LYS A 175 18.58 -27.60 -9.32
C LYS A 175 19.34 -27.67 -8.00
N GLU A 176 20.24 -28.66 -7.86
CA GLU A 176 21.03 -28.86 -6.64
C GLU A 176 22.01 -27.70 -6.38
N GLU A 177 22.57 -27.12 -7.46
CA GLU A 177 23.45 -25.95 -7.33
C GLU A 177 22.70 -24.72 -6.89
N VAL A 178 21.49 -24.47 -7.40
CA VAL A 178 20.65 -23.36 -6.96
C VAL A 178 20.23 -23.52 -5.49
N ILE A 179 19.78 -24.72 -5.11
CA ILE A 179 19.41 -25.01 -3.72
C ILE A 179 20.60 -24.80 -2.78
N ARG A 180 21.80 -25.26 -3.15
CA ARG A 180 23.01 -25.02 -2.35
C ARG A 180 23.33 -23.54 -2.20
N MET A 181 23.29 -22.81 -3.32
CA MET A 181 23.54 -21.36 -3.32
C MET A 181 22.62 -20.62 -2.36
N ILE A 182 21.30 -20.91 -2.38
CA ILE A 182 20.34 -20.28 -1.49
C ILE A 182 20.55 -20.69 -0.02
N LYS A 183 20.79 -21.98 0.23
CA LYS A 183 21.09 -22.47 1.58
C LYS A 183 22.39 -21.88 2.16
N ASP A 184 23.37 -21.62 1.32
CA ASP A 184 24.63 -21.00 1.78
C ASP A 184 24.42 -19.53 2.17
N LEU A 185 23.49 -18.81 1.54
CA LEU A 185 23.09 -17.46 1.98
C LEU A 185 22.46 -17.51 3.38
N ASP A 186 21.52 -18.41 3.62
CA ASP A 186 20.84 -18.53 4.91
C ASP A 186 21.80 -18.85 6.07
N LYS A 187 22.87 -19.62 5.83
CA LYS A 187 23.90 -19.89 6.86
C LYS A 187 24.60 -18.65 7.39
N HIS A 188 24.65 -17.58 6.60
CA HIS A 188 25.30 -16.33 6.97
C HIS A 188 24.31 -15.27 7.46
N SER A 189 23.03 -15.62 7.54
CA SER A 189 21.98 -14.74 8.02
C SER A 189 21.45 -15.19 9.38
N SER A 190 21.31 -14.26 10.32
CA SER A 190 20.66 -14.50 11.63
C SER A 190 19.13 -14.46 11.56
N ILE A 191 18.61 -13.97 10.44
CA ILE A 191 17.17 -13.87 10.13
C ILE A 191 16.98 -14.45 8.73
N PRO A 192 16.10 -15.43 8.55
CA PRO A 192 15.85 -16.05 7.25
C PRO A 192 15.57 -15.03 6.16
N LEU A 193 16.12 -15.29 4.98
CA LEU A 193 16.12 -14.35 3.86
C LEU A 193 14.84 -14.45 3.02
N LEU A 194 14.40 -13.31 2.51
CA LEU A 194 13.49 -13.26 1.38
C LEU A 194 14.29 -13.50 0.10
N ILE A 195 13.96 -14.55 -0.64
CA ILE A 195 14.59 -14.92 -1.91
C ILE A 195 13.61 -14.63 -3.02
N ALA A 196 13.85 -13.55 -3.75
CA ALA A 196 12.93 -12.97 -4.71
C ALA A 196 13.36 -13.16 -6.16
N VAL A 197 12.40 -13.32 -7.06
CA VAL A 197 12.56 -13.34 -8.52
C VAL A 197 11.41 -12.62 -9.21
N ASP A 198 11.65 -12.12 -10.43
CA ASP A 198 10.61 -11.69 -11.36
C ASP A 198 10.25 -12.85 -12.31
N GLU A 199 9.53 -13.83 -11.86
CA GLU A 199 9.06 -14.92 -12.74
C GLU A 199 7.64 -14.61 -13.21
N GLU A 200 7.51 -13.57 -14.07
CA GLU A 200 6.22 -13.13 -14.62
C GLU A 200 5.70 -14.13 -15.68
N GLY A 201 6.61 -14.67 -16.44
CA GLY A 201 6.36 -15.41 -17.69
C GLY A 201 6.54 -14.53 -18.94
N GLY A 202 6.60 -15.14 -20.10
CA GLY A 202 6.80 -14.45 -21.37
C GLY A 202 8.14 -13.73 -21.47
N LYS A 203 8.13 -12.39 -21.55
CA LYS A 203 9.36 -11.59 -21.72
C LYS A 203 10.19 -11.49 -20.43
N VAL A 204 9.56 -11.70 -19.27
CA VAL A 204 10.23 -11.54 -17.96
C VAL A 204 10.24 -12.88 -17.24
N VAL A 205 11.30 -13.63 -17.46
CA VAL A 205 11.58 -14.92 -16.83
C VAL A 205 12.99 -14.92 -16.24
N ARG A 206 13.16 -15.57 -15.10
CA ARG A 206 14.44 -15.68 -14.41
C ARG A 206 14.86 -17.13 -14.26
N VAL A 207 14.08 -17.91 -13.53
CA VAL A 207 14.31 -19.34 -13.27
C VAL A 207 14.06 -20.15 -14.55
N SER A 208 12.91 -19.93 -15.18
CA SER A 208 12.53 -20.70 -16.37
C SER A 208 13.30 -20.32 -17.64
N SER A 209 14.16 -19.30 -17.58
CA SER A 209 15.14 -19.03 -18.65
C SER A 209 16.24 -20.10 -18.73
N ASN A 210 16.40 -20.91 -17.67
CA ASN A 210 17.37 -22.00 -17.63
C ASN A 210 16.69 -23.37 -17.87
N PRO A 211 16.95 -24.05 -19.00
CA PRO A 211 16.29 -25.32 -19.33
C PRO A 211 16.69 -26.49 -18.40
N LEU A 212 17.75 -26.34 -17.57
CA LEU A 212 18.08 -27.31 -16.53
C LEU A 212 17.15 -27.22 -15.31
N LEU A 213 16.44 -26.10 -15.13
CA LEU A 213 15.49 -25.87 -14.05
C LEU A 213 14.05 -26.08 -14.52
N VAL A 214 13.72 -25.55 -15.69
CA VAL A 214 12.38 -25.63 -16.30
C VAL A 214 12.57 -25.86 -17.80
N ALA A 215 12.09 -27.00 -18.31
CA ALA A 215 12.30 -27.42 -19.68
C ALA A 215 11.81 -26.43 -20.75
N THR A 216 10.74 -25.70 -20.45
CA THR A 216 10.16 -24.64 -21.29
C THR A 216 9.83 -23.42 -20.46
N PRO A 217 10.27 -22.23 -20.87
CA PRO A 217 9.95 -20.99 -20.14
C PRO A 217 8.44 -20.82 -19.91
N PHE A 218 8.07 -20.28 -18.75
CA PHE A 218 6.67 -19.96 -18.44
C PHE A 218 6.10 -18.96 -19.45
N LYS A 219 4.87 -19.18 -19.85
CA LYS A 219 4.15 -18.30 -20.79
C LYS A 219 3.72 -16.99 -20.11
N SER A 220 3.53 -15.95 -20.92
CA SER A 220 2.94 -14.70 -20.42
C SER A 220 1.49 -14.92 -19.97
N SER A 221 1.03 -14.10 -19.00
CA SER A 221 -0.37 -14.11 -18.56
C SER A 221 -1.36 -13.91 -19.71
N LYS A 222 -1.04 -13.03 -20.66
CA LYS A 222 -1.80 -12.79 -21.89
C LYS A 222 -1.94 -14.06 -22.74
N GLU A 223 -0.83 -14.79 -22.95
CA GLU A 223 -0.87 -16.02 -23.73
C GLU A 223 -1.68 -17.11 -23.01
N LEU A 224 -1.49 -17.28 -21.70
CA LEU A 224 -2.24 -18.23 -20.89
C LEU A 224 -3.74 -17.92 -20.92
N TYR A 225 -4.10 -16.65 -20.74
CA TYR A 225 -5.50 -16.23 -20.78
C TYR A 225 -6.15 -16.52 -22.14
N ARG A 226 -5.46 -16.22 -23.23
CA ARG A 226 -5.93 -16.52 -24.58
C ARG A 226 -6.09 -18.02 -24.84
N LEU A 227 -5.25 -18.87 -24.26
CA LEU A 227 -5.26 -20.33 -24.49
C LEU A 227 -6.27 -21.08 -23.64
N GLY A 228 -6.51 -20.66 -22.40
CA GLY A 228 -7.35 -21.40 -21.45
C GLY A 228 -8.00 -20.54 -20.36
N GLY A 229 -7.97 -19.20 -20.51
CA GLY A 229 -8.59 -18.29 -19.56
C GLY A 229 -7.98 -18.34 -18.16
N LEU A 230 -8.77 -17.98 -17.17
CA LEU A 230 -8.32 -17.94 -15.77
C LEU A 230 -7.95 -19.33 -15.22
N SER A 231 -8.58 -20.39 -15.70
CA SER A 231 -8.24 -21.76 -15.25
C SER A 231 -6.82 -22.15 -15.60
N LEU A 232 -6.34 -21.80 -16.80
CA LEU A 232 -4.96 -22.09 -17.18
C LEU A 232 -3.96 -21.20 -16.42
N ILE A 233 -4.34 -19.96 -16.07
CA ILE A 233 -3.54 -19.09 -15.21
C ILE A 233 -3.43 -19.67 -13.80
N GLU A 234 -4.52 -20.21 -13.24
CA GLU A 234 -4.51 -20.90 -11.95
C GLU A 234 -3.54 -22.09 -11.95
N GLU A 235 -3.65 -22.97 -12.94
CA GLU A 235 -2.76 -24.13 -13.10
C GLU A 235 -1.29 -23.71 -13.23
N ASP A 236 -0.99 -22.72 -14.08
CA ASP A 236 0.37 -22.18 -14.27
C ASP A 236 0.91 -21.57 -12.97
N THR A 237 0.09 -20.86 -12.22
CA THR A 237 0.48 -20.28 -10.93
C THR A 237 0.86 -21.34 -9.91
N ILE A 238 0.10 -22.44 -9.83
CA ILE A 238 0.40 -23.58 -8.95
C ILE A 238 1.71 -24.25 -9.37
N ILE A 239 1.90 -24.52 -10.66
CA ILE A 239 3.11 -25.13 -11.18
C ILE A 239 4.32 -24.24 -10.92
N LYS A 240 4.23 -22.95 -11.23
CA LYS A 240 5.26 -21.94 -11.01
C LYS A 240 5.66 -21.86 -9.54
N SER A 241 4.68 -21.79 -8.64
CA SER A 241 4.90 -21.77 -7.19
C SER A 241 5.65 -23.01 -6.71
N ASN A 242 5.26 -24.20 -7.18
CA ASN A 242 5.94 -25.45 -6.82
C ASN A 242 7.40 -25.47 -7.29
N VAL A 243 7.67 -24.97 -8.51
CA VAL A 243 9.04 -24.87 -9.03
C VAL A 243 9.86 -23.91 -8.15
N LEU A 244 9.37 -22.69 -7.90
CA LEU A 244 10.06 -21.68 -7.12
C LEU A 244 10.35 -22.17 -5.70
N ASN A 245 9.32 -22.67 -5.01
CA ASN A 245 9.46 -23.20 -3.65
C ASN A 245 10.46 -24.35 -3.58
N SER A 246 10.46 -25.27 -4.57
CA SER A 246 11.40 -26.41 -4.61
C SER A 246 12.87 -26.00 -4.74
N LEU A 247 13.14 -24.78 -5.16
CA LEU A 247 14.49 -24.17 -5.26
C LEU A 247 14.86 -23.37 -4.00
N GLY A 248 13.91 -23.12 -3.09
CA GLY A 248 14.09 -22.27 -1.92
C GLY A 248 13.75 -20.79 -2.19
N ILE A 249 13.11 -20.48 -3.33
CA ILE A 249 12.62 -19.15 -3.67
C ILE A 249 11.25 -18.96 -3.01
N ASN A 250 11.09 -17.92 -2.20
CA ASN A 250 9.92 -17.70 -1.37
C ASN A 250 9.15 -16.40 -1.69
N LEU A 251 9.60 -15.64 -2.70
CA LEU A 251 8.97 -14.39 -3.14
C LEU A 251 8.99 -14.29 -4.67
N ASN A 252 7.83 -14.12 -5.29
CA ASN A 252 7.72 -13.82 -6.72
C ASN A 252 7.23 -12.38 -6.91
N LEU A 253 8.06 -11.53 -7.52
CA LEU A 253 7.72 -10.14 -7.87
C LEU A 253 6.81 -10.13 -9.12
N ALA A 254 5.67 -10.77 -9.01
CA ALA A 254 4.59 -10.96 -9.96
C ALA A 254 3.29 -11.27 -9.18
N PRO A 255 2.10 -11.07 -9.74
CA PRO A 255 1.77 -10.77 -11.13
C PRO A 255 1.85 -9.28 -11.49
N VAL A 256 1.99 -8.99 -12.78
CA VAL A 256 1.75 -7.66 -13.34
C VAL A 256 0.25 -7.49 -13.52
N VAL A 257 -0.34 -6.58 -12.74
CA VAL A 257 -1.79 -6.29 -12.75
C VAL A 257 -2.11 -4.90 -13.32
N ASP A 258 -1.12 -4.28 -13.97
CA ASP A 258 -1.34 -3.05 -14.74
C ASP A 258 -2.39 -3.26 -15.82
N VAL A 259 -3.37 -2.34 -15.91
CA VAL A 259 -4.41 -2.39 -16.94
C VAL A 259 -3.88 -1.73 -18.21
N SER A 260 -3.59 -2.53 -19.23
CA SER A 260 -3.05 -2.09 -20.51
C SER A 260 -3.71 -2.87 -21.64
N THR A 261 -4.54 -2.19 -22.42
CA THR A 261 -5.30 -2.76 -23.54
C THR A 261 -4.80 -2.29 -24.91
N ASP A 262 -3.95 -1.24 -24.95
CA ASP A 262 -3.33 -0.75 -26.17
C ASP A 262 -1.98 -1.42 -26.41
N SER A 263 -1.79 -2.01 -27.58
CA SER A 263 -0.53 -2.66 -27.98
C SER A 263 0.67 -1.71 -28.05
N ASN A 264 0.44 -0.41 -28.04
CA ASN A 264 1.50 0.61 -28.01
C ASN A 264 1.98 0.94 -26.58
N ASP A 265 1.25 0.52 -25.55
CA ASP A 265 1.64 0.76 -24.18
C ASP A 265 2.90 -0.05 -23.81
N TYR A 266 3.80 0.56 -23.07
CA TYR A 266 5.02 -0.12 -22.59
C TYR A 266 4.72 -1.42 -21.82
N MET A 267 3.66 -1.41 -21.01
CA MET A 267 3.28 -2.56 -20.17
C MET A 267 2.49 -3.63 -20.91
N TYR A 268 1.97 -3.38 -22.12
CA TYR A 268 1.05 -4.27 -22.83
C TYR A 268 1.56 -5.72 -22.96
N GLU A 269 2.85 -5.89 -23.25
CA GLU A 269 3.44 -7.22 -23.44
C GLU A 269 3.72 -7.96 -22.11
N ARG A 270 3.67 -7.28 -20.98
CA ARG A 270 3.82 -7.86 -19.63
C ARG A 270 2.49 -7.98 -18.91
N ALA A 271 1.51 -7.14 -19.23
CA ALA A 271 0.16 -7.13 -18.68
C ALA A 271 -0.70 -8.26 -19.25
N LEU A 272 -1.86 -8.47 -18.66
CA LEU A 272 -2.85 -9.44 -19.16
C LEU A 272 -3.38 -9.06 -20.56
N GLY A 273 -3.43 -7.77 -20.86
CA GLY A 273 -3.94 -7.25 -22.12
C GLY A 273 -5.47 -7.07 -22.17
N GLU A 274 -6.12 -7.11 -21.02
CA GLU A 274 -7.56 -7.05 -20.83
C GLU A 274 -7.97 -5.82 -20.01
N ASP A 275 -9.28 -5.56 -19.94
CA ASP A 275 -9.84 -4.46 -19.15
C ASP A 275 -9.64 -4.64 -17.63
N ALA A 276 -9.96 -3.60 -16.87
CA ALA A 276 -9.79 -3.58 -15.42
C ALA A 276 -10.59 -4.68 -14.71
N LYS A 277 -11.78 -5.04 -15.21
CA LYS A 277 -12.61 -6.08 -14.60
C LYS A 277 -11.98 -7.47 -14.76
N VAL A 278 -11.55 -7.80 -15.96
CA VAL A 278 -10.91 -9.08 -16.26
C VAL A 278 -9.54 -9.15 -15.55
N THR A 279 -8.77 -8.05 -15.56
CA THR A 279 -7.49 -7.96 -14.83
C THR A 279 -7.68 -8.10 -13.31
N THR A 280 -8.82 -7.64 -12.76
CA THR A 280 -9.17 -7.87 -11.36
C THR A 280 -9.37 -9.35 -11.05
N GLU A 281 -10.12 -10.06 -11.89
CA GLU A 281 -10.29 -11.51 -11.70
C GLU A 281 -8.99 -12.29 -11.91
N TYR A 282 -8.12 -11.84 -12.80
CA TYR A 282 -6.75 -12.37 -12.93
C TYR A 282 -5.94 -12.19 -11.63
N ALA A 283 -5.92 -10.99 -11.06
CA ALA A 283 -5.23 -10.72 -9.79
C ALA A 283 -5.74 -11.65 -8.68
N LYS A 284 -7.07 -11.76 -8.53
CA LYS A 284 -7.70 -12.67 -7.56
C LYS A 284 -7.31 -14.13 -7.78
N THR A 285 -7.28 -14.58 -9.04
CA THR A 285 -6.94 -15.96 -9.40
C THR A 285 -5.50 -16.28 -9.01
N VAL A 286 -4.54 -15.44 -9.38
CA VAL A 286 -3.12 -15.65 -9.07
C VAL A 286 -2.90 -15.65 -7.55
N ILE A 287 -3.46 -14.67 -6.82
CA ILE A 287 -3.28 -14.62 -5.36
C ILE A 287 -3.87 -15.86 -4.69
N LYS A 288 -5.11 -16.25 -5.01
CA LYS A 288 -5.74 -17.44 -4.42
C LYS A 288 -4.96 -18.72 -4.74
N ALA A 289 -4.50 -18.89 -5.97
CA ALA A 289 -3.73 -20.06 -6.40
C ALA A 289 -2.35 -20.15 -5.71
N SER A 290 -1.79 -19.03 -5.26
CA SER A 290 -0.49 -18.99 -4.58
C SER A 290 -0.58 -19.24 -3.06
N LEU A 291 -1.77 -19.12 -2.45
CA LEU A 291 -1.93 -19.30 -1.00
C LEU A 291 -1.45 -20.69 -0.55
N GLY A 292 -0.65 -20.72 0.51
CA GLY A 292 -0.12 -21.98 1.08
C GLY A 292 0.97 -22.66 0.26
N SER A 293 1.42 -22.04 -0.86
CA SER A 293 2.48 -22.62 -1.72
C SER A 293 3.91 -22.45 -1.15
N GLY A 294 4.08 -21.63 -0.10
CA GLY A 294 5.39 -21.20 0.41
C GLY A 294 6.01 -20.03 -0.38
N VAL A 295 5.40 -19.61 -1.50
CA VAL A 295 5.85 -18.47 -2.30
C VAL A 295 4.82 -17.36 -2.23
N SER A 296 5.20 -16.19 -1.71
CA SER A 296 4.37 -14.99 -1.77
C SER A 296 4.45 -14.33 -3.14
N TYR A 297 3.33 -13.79 -3.61
CA TYR A 297 3.22 -13.06 -4.87
C TYR A 297 3.00 -11.58 -4.62
N VAL A 298 3.62 -10.74 -5.43
CA VAL A 298 3.63 -9.28 -5.31
C VAL A 298 2.84 -8.65 -6.45
N LEU A 299 1.72 -8.00 -6.14
CA LEU A 299 0.96 -7.24 -7.14
C LEU A 299 1.75 -6.01 -7.58
N LYS A 300 1.89 -5.78 -8.89
CA LYS A 300 2.66 -4.64 -9.41
C LYS A 300 2.06 -4.07 -10.69
N HIS A 301 2.28 -2.76 -10.94
CA HIS A 301 3.02 -1.74 -10.22
C HIS A 301 2.05 -0.65 -9.74
N PHE A 302 1.79 -0.58 -8.45
CA PHE A 302 0.81 0.35 -7.87
C PHE A 302 1.22 1.83 -8.12
N PRO A 303 0.28 2.75 -8.40
CA PRO A 303 -1.18 2.61 -8.50
C PRO A 303 -1.68 2.20 -9.90
N GLY A 304 -0.84 1.71 -10.78
CA GLY A 304 -1.04 1.37 -12.17
C GLY A 304 -0.11 2.16 -13.09
N TYR A 305 0.49 1.45 -14.04
CA TYR A 305 1.51 2.06 -14.91
C TYR A 305 0.89 2.97 -15.98
N GLY A 306 -0.36 2.69 -16.39
CA GLY A 306 -1.03 3.40 -17.46
C GLY A 306 -0.34 3.26 -18.80
N ASN A 307 -0.54 4.25 -19.66
CA ASN A 307 0.12 4.36 -20.97
C ASN A 307 1.46 5.12 -20.89
N ASN A 308 2.12 5.07 -19.75
CA ASN A 308 3.34 5.79 -19.47
C ASN A 308 4.57 5.12 -20.10
N ILE A 309 5.64 5.91 -20.26
CA ILE A 309 6.94 5.41 -20.75
C ILE A 309 7.64 4.56 -19.68
N ASP A 310 8.64 3.81 -20.12
CA ASP A 310 9.49 3.00 -19.26
C ASP A 310 10.30 3.87 -18.26
N THR A 311 10.04 3.68 -16.96
CA THR A 311 10.73 4.39 -15.86
C THR A 311 12.21 4.00 -15.71
N HIS A 312 12.69 2.96 -16.38
CA HIS A 312 14.12 2.68 -16.53
C HIS A 312 14.83 3.71 -17.39
N THR A 313 14.11 4.39 -18.28
CA THR A 313 14.69 5.36 -19.23
C THR A 313 14.61 6.80 -18.77
N GLY A 314 13.66 7.13 -17.87
CA GLY A 314 13.44 8.48 -17.33
C GLY A 314 12.20 8.61 -16.49
N THR A 315 11.92 9.83 -16.04
CA THR A 315 10.70 10.13 -15.26
C THR A 315 9.47 10.02 -16.16
N SER A 316 8.46 9.35 -15.67
CA SER A 316 7.17 9.15 -16.34
C SER A 316 6.07 9.91 -15.58
N TYR A 317 5.24 10.65 -16.33
CA TYR A 317 4.15 11.46 -15.77
C TYR A 317 2.80 10.93 -16.25
N ASP A 318 1.99 10.45 -15.30
CA ASP A 318 0.61 10.10 -15.55
C ASP A 318 -0.30 11.32 -15.35
N SER A 319 -0.94 11.77 -16.41
CA SER A 319 -1.84 12.93 -16.40
C SER A 319 -3.31 12.54 -16.32
N ARG A 320 -3.63 11.26 -16.21
CA ARG A 320 -5.00 10.78 -16.10
C ARG A 320 -5.65 11.26 -14.80
N SER A 321 -6.97 11.42 -14.81
CA SER A 321 -7.69 11.90 -13.61
C SER A 321 -7.65 10.84 -12.49
N TYR A 322 -7.65 11.31 -11.24
CA TYR A 322 -7.74 10.42 -10.06
C TYR A 322 -8.96 9.49 -10.13
N GLU A 323 -10.11 10.02 -10.54
CA GLU A 323 -11.33 9.22 -10.70
C GLU A 323 -11.17 8.07 -11.70
N PHE A 324 -10.46 8.30 -12.81
CA PHE A 324 -10.17 7.25 -13.79
C PHE A 324 -9.25 6.20 -13.21
N ILE A 325 -8.15 6.61 -12.56
CA ILE A 325 -7.18 5.70 -11.93
C ILE A 325 -7.87 4.85 -10.86
N LEU A 326 -8.70 5.47 -10.01
CA LEU A 326 -9.45 4.79 -8.96
C LEU A 326 -10.42 3.72 -9.52
N LYS A 327 -11.11 4.03 -10.62
CA LYS A 327 -12.12 3.14 -11.22
C LYS A 327 -11.54 2.12 -12.21
N ASN A 328 -10.30 2.25 -12.59
CA ASN A 328 -9.65 1.41 -13.58
C ASN A 328 -8.40 0.71 -13.02
N ASP A 329 -7.34 1.45 -12.77
CA ASP A 329 -6.03 0.89 -12.44
C ASP A 329 -5.94 0.32 -11.02
N ILE A 330 -6.67 0.90 -10.06
CA ILE A 330 -6.68 0.46 -8.65
C ILE A 330 -7.55 -0.79 -8.45
N LEU A 331 -8.53 -1.06 -9.32
CA LEU A 331 -9.43 -2.22 -9.15
C LEU A 331 -8.71 -3.57 -9.07
N PRO A 332 -7.71 -3.91 -9.90
CA PRO A 332 -6.98 -5.17 -9.78
C PRO A 332 -6.25 -5.31 -8.44
N PHE A 333 -5.67 -4.23 -7.91
CA PHE A 333 -5.03 -4.24 -6.59
C PHE A 333 -6.04 -4.48 -5.48
N LYS A 334 -7.19 -3.78 -5.52
CA LYS A 334 -8.30 -4.01 -4.59
C LYS A 334 -8.75 -5.47 -4.61
N GLY A 335 -8.96 -6.04 -5.79
CA GLY A 335 -9.33 -7.45 -5.93
C GLY A 335 -8.28 -8.41 -5.36
N GLY A 336 -7.00 -8.12 -5.57
CA GLY A 336 -5.91 -8.90 -4.97
C GLY A 336 -5.86 -8.77 -3.45
N ILE A 337 -6.04 -7.57 -2.88
CA ILE A 337 -6.12 -7.32 -1.44
C ILE A 337 -7.28 -8.11 -0.81
N GLU A 338 -8.48 -8.04 -1.41
CA GLU A 338 -9.65 -8.82 -1.00
C GLU A 338 -9.43 -10.34 -1.08
N SER A 339 -8.43 -10.79 -1.85
CA SER A 339 -8.01 -12.18 -1.99
C SER A 339 -6.79 -12.55 -1.13
N SER A 340 -6.44 -11.70 -0.15
CA SER A 340 -5.32 -11.87 0.80
C SER A 340 -3.94 -11.72 0.17
N ALA A 341 -3.76 -10.76 -0.76
CA ALA A 341 -2.43 -10.38 -1.24
C ALA A 341 -1.54 -9.93 -0.08
N GLU A 342 -0.35 -10.50 0.01
CA GLU A 342 0.59 -10.24 1.11
C GLU A 342 1.47 -9.03 0.84
N ALA A 343 1.75 -8.71 -0.43
CA ALA A 343 2.67 -7.66 -0.81
C ALA A 343 2.25 -6.92 -2.09
N ILE A 344 2.55 -5.62 -2.14
CA ILE A 344 2.33 -4.74 -3.30
C ILE A 344 3.60 -3.97 -3.58
N MET A 345 3.99 -3.88 -4.85
CA MET A 345 5.11 -3.07 -5.33
C MET A 345 4.59 -1.75 -5.88
N ILE A 346 5.21 -0.64 -5.42
CA ILE A 346 4.89 0.72 -5.90
C ILE A 346 5.85 1.13 -7.00
N SER A 347 5.30 1.69 -8.08
CA SER A 347 6.04 2.22 -9.24
C SER A 347 6.76 3.53 -8.95
N HIS A 348 7.59 3.99 -9.90
CA HIS A 348 8.23 5.31 -9.86
C HIS A 348 7.56 6.32 -10.81
N ASN A 349 6.32 6.07 -11.24
CA ASN A 349 5.56 7.05 -12.01
C ASN A 349 5.15 8.23 -11.12
N VAL A 350 5.18 9.44 -11.68
CA VAL A 350 4.56 10.62 -11.08
C VAL A 350 3.10 10.66 -11.51
N VAL A 351 2.17 10.44 -10.57
CA VAL A 351 0.73 10.48 -10.84
C VAL A 351 0.21 11.89 -10.56
N SER A 352 0.19 12.73 -11.59
CA SER A 352 -0.01 14.18 -11.45
C SER A 352 -1.34 14.56 -10.79
N SER A 353 -2.37 13.75 -10.92
CA SER A 353 -3.68 13.98 -10.29
C SER A 353 -3.75 13.60 -8.80
N ILE A 354 -2.70 12.96 -8.26
CA ILE A 354 -2.62 12.55 -6.84
C ILE A 354 -1.46 13.29 -6.16
N ASP A 355 -0.25 13.18 -6.71
CA ASP A 355 0.95 13.88 -6.23
C ASP A 355 1.79 14.31 -7.44
N PRO A 356 1.70 15.57 -7.88
CA PRO A 356 2.45 16.06 -9.04
C PRO A 356 3.96 16.24 -8.78
N SER A 357 4.37 16.18 -7.52
CA SER A 357 5.73 16.52 -7.08
C SER A 357 6.62 15.30 -6.85
N ASN A 358 6.05 14.16 -6.51
CA ASN A 358 6.80 12.98 -6.12
C ASN A 358 6.42 11.74 -6.95
N PRO A 359 7.38 10.90 -7.33
CA PRO A 359 7.09 9.55 -7.79
C PRO A 359 6.28 8.76 -6.75
N ALA A 360 5.42 7.87 -7.21
CA ALA A 360 4.49 7.11 -6.38
C ALA A 360 5.18 6.41 -5.19
N SER A 361 6.38 5.85 -5.37
CA SER A 361 7.12 5.14 -4.33
C SER A 361 7.62 6.00 -3.16
N ILE A 362 7.58 7.32 -3.31
CA ILE A 362 7.95 8.29 -2.27
C ILE A 362 6.84 9.33 -2.02
N SER A 363 5.61 9.02 -2.42
CA SER A 363 4.43 9.88 -2.27
C SER A 363 3.57 9.43 -1.09
N PHE A 364 3.40 10.29 -0.10
CA PHE A 364 2.51 10.03 1.05
C PHE A 364 1.07 9.80 0.61
N SER A 365 0.58 10.60 -0.35
CA SER A 365 -0.79 10.47 -0.86
C SER A 365 -1.05 9.10 -1.49
N ILE A 366 -0.08 8.58 -2.26
CA ILE A 366 -0.19 7.26 -2.89
C ILE A 366 -0.16 6.15 -1.83
N HIS A 367 0.70 6.25 -0.81
CA HIS A 367 0.75 5.28 0.29
C HIS A 367 -0.53 5.30 1.12
N ASN A 368 -1.11 6.49 1.36
CA ASN A 368 -2.38 6.62 2.08
C ASN A 368 -3.54 5.96 1.33
N ILE A 369 -3.57 6.00 0.00
CA ILE A 369 -4.58 5.24 -0.77
C ILE A 369 -4.48 3.74 -0.45
N LEU A 370 -3.27 3.16 -0.37
CA LEU A 370 -3.11 1.76 0.02
C LEU A 370 -3.54 1.52 1.48
N ARG A 371 -3.11 2.35 2.41
CA ARG A 371 -3.31 2.12 3.84
C ARG A 371 -4.70 2.46 4.33
N ASP A 372 -5.28 3.57 3.85
CA ASP A 372 -6.58 4.07 4.31
C ASP A 372 -7.72 3.63 3.38
N ASP A 373 -7.66 3.99 2.09
CA ASP A 373 -8.76 3.72 1.16
C ASP A 373 -8.93 2.23 0.85
N LEU A 374 -7.81 1.50 0.70
CA LEU A 374 -7.81 0.07 0.40
C LEU A 374 -7.59 -0.81 1.64
N GLU A 375 -7.38 -0.23 2.81
CA GLU A 375 -7.14 -0.91 4.08
C GLU A 375 -6.04 -2.00 4.02
N PHE A 376 -5.02 -1.81 3.19
CA PHE A 376 -3.97 -2.79 2.96
C PHE A 376 -3.02 -2.88 4.15
N GLY A 377 -3.05 -4.01 4.86
CA GLY A 377 -2.19 -4.30 6.02
C GLY A 377 -0.90 -5.07 5.68
N GLY A 378 -0.64 -5.38 4.42
CA GLY A 378 0.53 -6.15 3.97
C GLY A 378 1.79 -5.32 3.75
N ILE A 379 2.75 -5.91 3.05
CA ILE A 379 4.07 -5.36 2.76
C ILE A 379 4.03 -4.44 1.54
N ILE A 380 4.54 -3.23 1.69
CA ILE A 380 4.77 -2.30 0.58
C ILE A 380 6.25 -2.38 0.19
N ILE A 381 6.50 -2.63 -1.09
CA ILE A 381 7.84 -2.78 -1.66
C ILE A 381 8.04 -1.68 -2.70
N THR A 382 9.19 -1.00 -2.72
CA THR A 382 9.51 -0.09 -3.84
C THR A 382 9.89 -0.90 -5.08
N ASP A 383 9.64 -0.38 -6.27
CA ASP A 383 10.46 -0.79 -7.43
C ASP A 383 11.91 -0.38 -7.19
N SER A 384 12.84 -0.78 -8.05
CA SER A 384 14.29 -0.54 -7.81
C SER A 384 14.62 0.95 -7.76
N LEU A 385 15.22 1.40 -6.65
CA LEU A 385 15.67 2.79 -6.50
C LEU A 385 16.84 3.15 -7.45
N ASP A 386 17.43 2.16 -8.11
CA ASP A 386 18.48 2.37 -9.11
C ASP A 386 17.93 2.86 -10.47
N MET A 387 16.61 2.84 -10.65
CA MET A 387 15.95 3.27 -11.90
C MET A 387 16.11 4.76 -12.13
N LYS A 388 16.30 5.17 -13.41
CA LYS A 388 16.56 6.58 -13.77
C LYS A 388 15.44 7.54 -13.37
N ALA A 389 14.22 7.03 -13.25
CA ALA A 389 13.07 7.84 -12.83
C ALA A 389 13.24 8.42 -11.42
N ILE A 390 13.99 7.77 -10.55
CA ILE A 390 14.06 8.11 -9.12
C ILE A 390 15.50 8.30 -8.60
N SER A 391 16.49 7.64 -9.19
CA SER A 391 17.88 7.60 -8.67
C SER A 391 18.59 8.97 -8.56
N LYS A 392 18.03 10.01 -9.20
CA LYS A 392 18.57 11.39 -9.16
C LYS A 392 17.85 12.28 -8.15
N ILE A 393 16.87 11.77 -7.44
CA ILE A 393 16.15 12.54 -6.43
C ILE A 393 17.02 12.61 -5.16
N ASP A 394 17.22 13.83 -4.68
CA ASP A 394 17.98 14.05 -3.45
C ASP A 394 17.34 13.32 -2.26
N ASN A 395 18.17 12.67 -1.44
CA ASN A 395 17.76 11.93 -0.25
C ASN A 395 16.69 10.84 -0.54
N VAL A 396 16.73 10.23 -1.72
CA VAL A 396 15.72 9.23 -2.15
C VAL A 396 15.57 8.09 -1.16
N ASN A 397 16.66 7.58 -0.57
CA ASN A 397 16.64 6.51 0.42
C ASN A 397 15.85 6.92 1.67
N VAL A 398 16.09 8.14 2.17
CA VAL A 398 15.39 8.72 3.32
C VAL A 398 13.90 8.91 3.01
N LYS A 399 13.57 9.47 1.84
CA LYS A 399 12.19 9.68 1.39
C LYS A 399 11.43 8.36 1.25
N ALA A 400 12.07 7.32 0.73
CA ALA A 400 11.45 6.01 0.59
C ALA A 400 11.10 5.39 1.95
N VAL A 401 11.95 5.54 2.95
CA VAL A 401 11.67 5.09 4.33
C VAL A 401 10.57 5.94 4.99
N LEU A 402 10.63 7.28 4.86
CA LEU A 402 9.61 8.19 5.39
C LEU A 402 8.23 7.95 4.76
N SER A 403 8.17 7.41 3.53
CA SER A 403 6.91 7.04 2.88
C SER A 403 6.37 5.66 3.29
N LEU A 404 6.94 5.04 4.34
CA LEU A 404 6.50 3.76 4.91
C LEU A 404 6.60 2.56 3.95
N ASN A 405 7.56 2.54 3.05
CA ASN A 405 7.91 1.32 2.34
C ASN A 405 8.54 0.32 3.30
N ASN A 406 8.02 -0.89 3.36
CA ASN A 406 8.53 -1.95 4.23
C ASN A 406 9.81 -2.58 3.68
N LEU A 407 9.91 -2.71 2.35
CA LEU A 407 11.08 -3.24 1.66
C LEU A 407 11.52 -2.31 0.52
N ILE A 408 12.82 -2.12 0.44
CA ILE A 408 13.47 -1.26 -0.54
C ILE A 408 14.33 -2.12 -1.46
N ILE A 409 14.03 -2.11 -2.77
CA ILE A 409 14.87 -2.77 -3.77
C ILE A 409 15.99 -1.82 -4.18
N THR A 410 17.25 -2.23 -3.98
CA THR A 410 18.42 -1.44 -4.40
C THR A 410 19.65 -2.32 -4.65
N THR A 411 20.56 -1.87 -5.51
CA THR A 411 21.90 -2.45 -5.68
C THR A 411 22.92 -1.83 -4.72
N ASP A 412 22.70 -0.58 -4.32
CA ASP A 412 23.59 0.20 -3.44
C ASP A 412 23.11 0.18 -1.98
N TYR A 413 23.04 -1.04 -1.42
CA TYR A 413 22.60 -1.25 -0.04
C TYR A 413 23.53 -0.62 0.99
N GLU A 414 24.84 -0.50 0.68
CA GLU A 414 25.82 0.15 1.57
C GLU A 414 25.45 1.61 1.75
N LYS A 415 25.28 2.34 0.64
CA LYS A 415 24.84 3.72 0.67
C LYS A 415 23.47 3.88 1.34
N PHE A 416 22.52 2.98 1.06
CA PHE A 416 21.20 3.03 1.69
C PHE A 416 21.33 2.98 3.22
N ILE A 417 22.09 2.03 3.77
CA ILE A 417 22.27 1.87 5.22
C ILE A 417 22.95 3.10 5.83
N ASP A 418 23.98 3.63 5.17
CA ASP A 418 24.69 4.83 5.64
C ASP A 418 23.80 6.09 5.60
N ASP A 419 22.99 6.27 4.54
CA ASP A 419 22.03 7.38 4.43
C ASP A 419 21.01 7.34 5.57
N ILE A 420 20.44 6.17 5.87
CA ILE A 420 19.43 6.02 6.93
C ILE A 420 20.05 6.22 8.32
N LYS A 421 21.22 5.64 8.59
CA LYS A 421 21.96 5.88 9.86
C LYS A 421 22.26 7.37 10.05
N THR A 422 22.69 8.04 8.99
CA THR A 422 22.96 9.48 9.02
C THR A 422 21.68 10.29 9.27
N ALA A 423 20.57 9.92 8.63
CA ALA A 423 19.29 10.58 8.84
C ALA A 423 18.77 10.43 10.27
N ILE A 424 18.95 9.26 10.89
CA ILE A 424 18.61 9.03 12.31
C ILE A 424 19.50 9.88 13.23
N ASN A 425 20.81 9.85 13.04
CA ASN A 425 21.77 10.62 13.86
C ASN A 425 21.52 12.14 13.78
N ASN A 426 21.04 12.62 12.64
CA ASN A 426 20.69 14.03 12.41
C ASN A 426 19.27 14.39 12.84
N GLY A 427 18.48 13.47 13.40
CA GLY A 427 17.13 13.71 13.85
C GLY A 427 16.12 13.93 12.70
N VAL A 428 16.41 13.39 11.50
CA VAL A 428 15.49 13.45 10.34
C VAL A 428 14.48 12.30 10.35
N ILE A 429 14.91 11.12 10.81
CA ILE A 429 14.10 9.89 10.95
C ILE A 429 14.15 9.43 12.40
N SER A 430 13.00 8.99 12.96
CA SER A 430 12.98 8.34 14.28
C SER A 430 13.38 6.86 14.19
N GLU A 431 14.05 6.33 15.20
CA GLU A 431 14.26 4.88 15.32
C GLU A 431 12.93 4.12 15.41
N ASN A 432 11.90 4.72 16.02
CA ASN A 432 10.55 4.14 16.09
C ASN A 432 9.96 3.85 14.70
N LEU A 433 10.28 4.67 13.69
CA LEU A 433 9.88 4.39 12.31
C LEU A 433 10.55 3.11 11.78
N ILE A 434 11.85 2.97 12.02
CA ILE A 434 12.59 1.77 11.61
C ILE A 434 12.01 0.54 12.29
N ASP A 435 11.78 0.62 13.61
CA ASP A 435 11.18 -0.47 14.39
C ASP A 435 9.81 -0.87 13.85
N ARG A 436 8.96 0.10 13.51
CA ARG A 436 7.62 -0.12 12.93
C ARG A 436 7.68 -0.86 11.59
N LEU A 437 8.57 -0.45 10.70
CA LEU A 437 8.72 -1.08 9.39
C LEU A 437 9.27 -2.50 9.49
N VAL A 438 10.31 -2.68 10.31
CA VAL A 438 10.95 -3.98 10.53
C VAL A 438 10.02 -4.95 11.24
N LEU A 439 9.24 -4.49 12.22
CA LEU A 439 8.26 -5.31 12.92
C LEU A 439 7.34 -6.02 11.92
N ARG A 440 6.76 -5.28 10.97
CA ARG A 440 5.89 -5.87 9.94
C ARG A 440 6.62 -6.86 9.04
N ASN A 441 7.88 -6.60 8.68
CA ASN A 441 8.68 -7.53 7.90
C ASN A 441 8.94 -8.83 8.67
N LEU A 442 9.20 -8.75 9.99
CA LEU A 442 9.38 -9.91 10.85
C LEU A 442 8.07 -10.68 11.05
N GLU A 443 6.94 -9.99 11.27
CA GLU A 443 5.62 -10.61 11.32
C GLU A 443 5.33 -11.42 10.06
N TRP A 444 5.63 -10.85 8.89
CA TRP A 444 5.47 -11.55 7.61
C TRP A 444 6.37 -12.79 7.51
N LYS A 445 7.63 -12.71 7.94
CA LYS A 445 8.55 -13.86 7.96
C LYS A 445 8.05 -14.98 8.87
N TYR A 446 7.49 -14.65 10.04
CA TYR A 446 6.81 -15.62 10.91
C TYR A 446 5.56 -16.20 10.25
N TYR A 447 4.70 -15.37 9.67
CA TYR A 447 3.51 -15.81 8.94
C TYR A 447 3.84 -16.82 7.82
N LYS A 448 4.94 -16.58 7.10
CA LYS A 448 5.45 -17.48 6.06
C LYS A 448 6.07 -18.78 6.59
N GLY A 449 6.25 -18.92 7.90
CA GLY A 449 6.96 -20.06 8.49
C GLY A 449 8.47 -20.09 8.14
N LEU A 450 9.07 -18.93 7.86
CA LEU A 450 10.52 -18.81 7.67
C LEU A 450 11.24 -18.75 9.03
N MET A 451 10.53 -18.32 10.08
CA MET A 451 11.02 -18.17 11.45
C MET A 451 10.19 -18.99 12.41
#